data_6685a431d295003a842510f457a074c7
#
_entry.id   6685a431d295003a842510f457a074c7
#
_cell.length_a   1.000
_cell.length_b   1.000
_cell.length_c   1.000
_cell.angle_alpha   90.00
_cell.angle_beta   90.00
_cell.angle_gamma   90.00
#
_symmetry.space_group_name_H-M   'P 1'
#
loop_
_entity.id
_entity.type
_entity.pdbx_description
1 polymer ?
#
loop_
_entity_poly.entity_id
_entity_poly.type
_entity_poly.pdbx_seq_one_letter_code
_entity_poly.pdbx_strand_id
1 'polypeptide(L)'
;MEGPEKEFNLLDEPWIRVMLPDCEVQEVSLTEALLHAHEYVDLAGELPTQDVAMLRLLLAVMHAVFYRVDETGTTASVKTPNDALLRWKRLWTLGHLPEKPICDYLEVYHERFWLFHPTRPFWQVPSASTGTQYTAAKLNGELSESSNKVRLFPVRTGKD
;
A
#
# COMPACT_ATOMS: atom_id res chain seq x y z
N MET A 1 18.39 29.16 1.38
CA MET A 1 17.11 28.54 1.76
C MET A 1 17.05 27.21 1.04
N GLU A 2 17.31 26.15 1.76
CA GLU A 2 17.03 24.80 1.25
C GLU A 2 15.52 24.75 1.03
N GLY A 3 15.11 24.28 -0.16
CA GLY A 3 13.69 24.02 -0.43
C GLY A 3 13.17 22.92 0.48
N PRO A 4 11.85 22.74 0.61
CA PRO A 4 11.31 21.64 1.41
C PRO A 4 11.89 20.33 0.87
N GLU A 5 12.61 19.62 1.73
CA GLU A 5 13.21 18.33 1.41
C GLU A 5 12.11 17.32 1.09
N LYS A 6 12.40 16.43 0.15
CA LYS A 6 11.58 15.24 -0.07
C LYS A 6 11.81 14.31 1.11
N GLU A 7 10.78 14.09 1.89
CA GLU A 7 10.86 13.21 3.05
C GLU A 7 9.97 12.00 2.88
N PHE A 8 10.45 10.85 3.35
CA PHE A 8 9.76 9.59 3.42
C PHE A 8 9.31 9.03 2.07
N ASN A 9 10.15 8.19 1.46
CA ASN A 9 9.77 7.42 0.28
C ASN A 9 9.11 6.10 0.69
N LEU A 10 7.89 5.88 0.25
CA LEU A 10 7.10 4.69 0.59
C LEU A 10 7.70 3.38 0.07
N LEU A 11 8.62 3.45 -0.91
CA LEU A 11 9.31 2.26 -1.46
C LEU A 11 10.47 1.82 -0.60
N ASP A 12 11.12 2.76 0.10
CA ASP A 12 12.40 2.55 0.76
C ASP A 12 12.24 2.47 2.29
N GLU A 13 11.35 3.30 2.85
CA GLU A 13 11.17 3.40 4.28
C GLU A 13 10.19 2.33 4.82
N PRO A 14 10.44 1.74 6.00
CA PRO A 14 9.54 0.76 6.60
C PRO A 14 8.30 1.47 7.20
N TRP A 15 7.10 1.03 6.82
CA TRP A 15 5.84 1.61 7.30
C TRP A 15 4.64 0.66 7.20
N ILE A 16 4.77 -0.45 6.49
CA ILE A 16 3.73 -1.47 6.35
C ILE A 16 3.96 -2.53 7.41
N ARG A 17 3.00 -2.72 8.29
CA ARG A 17 3.05 -3.74 9.32
C ARG A 17 2.59 -5.08 8.76
N VAL A 18 3.44 -6.08 8.84
CA VAL A 18 3.19 -7.46 8.38
C VAL A 18 3.37 -8.44 9.53
N MET A 19 2.67 -9.54 9.49
CA MET A 19 2.78 -10.64 10.45
C MET A 19 3.63 -11.76 9.88
N LEU A 20 4.65 -12.16 10.62
CA LEU A 20 5.51 -13.29 10.31
C LEU A 20 4.88 -14.62 10.79
N PRO A 21 5.36 -15.79 10.30
CA PRO A 21 4.84 -17.10 10.70
C PRO A 21 4.95 -17.43 12.20
N ASP A 22 5.88 -16.80 12.92
CA ASP A 22 6.05 -16.89 14.37
C ASP A 22 5.14 -15.94 15.17
N CYS A 23 4.23 -15.24 14.46
CA CYS A 23 3.34 -14.21 14.99
C CYS A 23 4.04 -12.92 15.43
N GLU A 24 5.31 -12.72 15.11
CA GLU A 24 5.96 -11.43 15.27
C GLU A 24 5.46 -10.43 14.23
N VAL A 25 5.40 -9.15 14.60
CA VAL A 25 5.00 -8.06 13.71
C VAL A 25 6.25 -7.27 13.33
N GLN A 26 6.46 -7.11 12.03
CA GLN A 26 7.55 -6.34 11.47
C GLN A 26 7.02 -5.18 10.63
N GLU A 27 7.72 -4.05 10.60
CA GLU A 27 7.49 -2.98 9.64
C GLU A 27 8.42 -3.16 8.44
N VAL A 28 7.85 -3.07 7.24
CA VAL A 28 8.55 -3.26 5.97
C VAL A 28 8.20 -2.13 5.01
N SER A 29 9.05 -1.90 4.01
CA SER A 29 8.79 -0.97 2.92
C SER A 29 7.75 -1.53 1.94
N LEU A 30 7.23 -0.68 1.05
CA LEU A 30 6.31 -1.15 0.00
C LEU A 30 6.99 -2.15 -0.95
N THR A 31 8.27 -1.95 -1.23
CA THR A 31 9.07 -2.86 -2.04
C THR A 31 9.17 -4.23 -1.38
N GLU A 32 9.57 -4.26 -0.12
CA GLU A 32 9.68 -5.51 0.67
C GLU A 32 8.33 -6.21 0.82
N ALA A 33 7.26 -5.45 1.10
CA ALA A 33 5.92 -6.01 1.23
C ALA A 33 5.45 -6.74 -0.04
N LEU A 34 5.87 -6.29 -1.22
CA LEU A 34 5.56 -6.96 -2.50
C LEU A 34 6.50 -8.14 -2.76
N LEU A 35 7.80 -7.95 -2.62
CA LEU A 35 8.78 -8.98 -2.99
C LEU A 35 8.75 -10.19 -2.06
N HIS A 36 8.51 -9.95 -0.77
CA HIS A 36 8.44 -10.99 0.26
C HIS A 36 7.01 -11.34 0.70
N ALA A 37 5.99 -10.96 -0.09
CA ALA A 37 4.59 -11.21 0.23
C ALA A 37 4.28 -12.68 0.59
N HIS A 38 5.02 -13.63 0.03
CA HIS A 38 4.86 -15.06 0.25
C HIS A 38 5.44 -15.55 1.59
N GLU A 39 6.21 -14.72 2.28
CA GLU A 39 6.81 -15.01 3.58
C GLU A 39 5.94 -14.51 4.73
N TYR A 40 4.99 -13.62 4.48
CA TYR A 40 4.10 -13.04 5.48
C TYR A 40 2.79 -13.80 5.56
N VAL A 41 2.26 -13.92 6.78
CA VAL A 41 0.98 -14.60 7.04
C VAL A 41 -0.19 -13.66 6.82
N ASP A 42 -0.05 -12.39 7.21
CA ASP A 42 -1.11 -11.39 7.13
C ASP A 42 -0.55 -9.95 7.23
N LEU A 43 -1.40 -8.98 6.97
CA LEU A 43 -1.17 -7.59 7.37
C LEU A 43 -1.48 -7.43 8.86
N ALA A 44 -0.78 -6.54 9.54
CA ALA A 44 -0.88 -6.37 10.98
C ALA A 44 -1.08 -4.90 11.41
N GLY A 45 -1.95 -4.18 10.69
CA GLY A 45 -2.31 -2.82 11.04
C GLY A 45 -3.02 -2.73 12.39
N GLU A 46 -3.05 -1.55 12.97
CA GLU A 46 -3.72 -1.30 14.25
C GLU A 46 -5.25 -1.47 14.15
N LEU A 47 -5.80 -1.24 12.95
CA LEU A 47 -7.23 -1.36 12.66
C LEU A 47 -7.44 -2.20 11.38
N PRO A 48 -8.46 -3.07 11.33
CA PRO A 48 -8.77 -3.85 10.13
C PRO A 48 -9.00 -3.00 8.87
N THR A 49 -9.46 -1.76 9.03
CA THR A 49 -9.64 -0.81 7.92
C THR A 49 -8.32 -0.34 7.31
N GLN A 50 -7.24 -0.30 8.09
CA GLN A 50 -5.90 -0.02 7.58
C GLN A 50 -5.42 -1.16 6.70
N ASP A 51 -5.63 -2.41 7.11
CA ASP A 51 -5.25 -3.60 6.34
C ASP A 51 -5.96 -3.65 5.00
N VAL A 52 -7.25 -3.31 4.97
CA VAL A 52 -8.01 -3.21 3.71
C VAL A 52 -7.46 -2.10 2.81
N ALA A 53 -7.13 -0.94 3.37
CA ALA A 53 -6.56 0.16 2.61
C ALA A 53 -5.17 -0.21 2.05
N MET A 54 -4.35 -0.87 2.86
CA MET A 54 -3.04 -1.37 2.47
C MET A 54 -3.12 -2.41 1.36
N LEU A 55 -4.00 -3.40 1.51
CA LEU A 55 -4.24 -4.41 0.49
C LEU A 55 -4.66 -3.79 -0.85
N ARG A 56 -5.51 -2.76 -0.82
CA ARG A 56 -5.90 -2.03 -2.04
C ARG A 56 -4.73 -1.32 -2.69
N LEU A 57 -3.81 -0.74 -1.91
CA LEU A 57 -2.59 -0.11 -2.44
C LEU A 57 -1.68 -1.15 -3.10
N LEU A 58 -1.40 -2.26 -2.42
CA LEU A 58 -0.59 -3.34 -2.96
C LEU A 58 -1.19 -3.89 -4.26
N LEU A 59 -2.50 -4.15 -4.28
CA LEU A 59 -3.22 -4.57 -5.48
C LEU A 59 -3.15 -3.54 -6.61
N ALA A 60 -3.23 -2.24 -6.31
CA ALA A 60 -3.11 -1.20 -7.33
C ALA A 60 -1.74 -1.22 -8.01
N VAL A 61 -0.66 -1.40 -7.24
CA VAL A 61 0.70 -1.56 -7.79
C VAL A 61 0.79 -2.83 -8.65
N MET A 62 0.32 -3.97 -8.15
CA MET A 62 0.30 -5.23 -8.90
C MET A 62 -0.46 -5.11 -10.22
N HIS A 63 -1.63 -4.49 -10.21
CA HIS A 63 -2.38 -4.23 -11.43
C HIS A 63 -1.63 -3.30 -12.39
N ALA A 64 -0.99 -2.25 -11.90
CA ALA A 64 -0.21 -1.33 -12.72
C ALA A 64 0.98 -2.01 -13.40
N VAL A 65 1.65 -2.93 -12.71
CA VAL A 65 2.74 -3.77 -13.26
C VAL A 65 2.18 -4.75 -14.29
N PHE A 66 1.34 -5.68 -13.83
CA PHE A 66 0.95 -6.86 -14.61
C PHE A 66 -0.17 -6.63 -15.63
N TYR A 67 -0.68 -5.42 -15.73
CA TYR A 67 -1.49 -5.02 -16.88
C TYR A 67 -0.65 -4.86 -18.17
N ARG A 68 0.62 -4.50 -18.04
CA ARG A 68 1.51 -4.13 -19.14
C ARG A 68 2.53 -5.21 -19.50
N VAL A 69 2.99 -5.95 -18.50
CA VAL A 69 4.03 -6.98 -18.66
C VAL A 69 3.55 -8.33 -18.12
N ASP A 70 4.19 -9.40 -18.58
CA ASP A 70 3.95 -10.73 -18.04
C ASP A 70 4.83 -11.03 -16.82
N GLU A 71 4.75 -12.25 -16.32
CA GLU A 71 5.50 -12.73 -15.17
C GLU A 71 7.03 -12.71 -15.37
N THR A 72 7.50 -12.62 -16.61
CA THR A 72 8.94 -12.51 -16.94
C THR A 72 9.40 -11.07 -17.11
N GLY A 73 8.47 -10.11 -17.10
CA GLY A 73 8.74 -8.70 -17.40
C GLY A 73 8.68 -8.37 -18.90
N THR A 74 8.26 -9.33 -19.75
CA THR A 74 8.10 -9.09 -21.18
C THR A 74 6.80 -8.30 -21.44
N THR A 75 6.86 -7.31 -22.33
CA THR A 75 5.68 -6.50 -22.69
C THR A 75 4.58 -7.38 -23.30
N ALA A 76 3.48 -7.48 -22.61
CA ALA A 76 2.32 -8.29 -22.98
C ALA A 76 1.06 -7.70 -22.35
N SER A 77 0.52 -6.63 -22.94
CA SER A 77 -0.66 -5.93 -22.39
C SER A 77 -1.89 -6.83 -22.34
N VAL A 78 -2.62 -6.75 -21.24
CA VAL A 78 -3.92 -7.40 -21.07
C VAL A 78 -4.94 -6.66 -21.95
N LYS A 79 -5.58 -7.38 -22.87
CA LYS A 79 -6.58 -6.82 -23.81
C LYS A 79 -7.99 -7.35 -23.56
N THR A 80 -8.08 -8.57 -23.05
CA THR A 80 -9.35 -9.24 -22.79
C THR A 80 -9.44 -9.75 -21.34
N PRO A 81 -10.65 -9.99 -20.81
CA PRO A 81 -10.81 -10.62 -19.50
C PRO A 81 -10.10 -11.98 -19.38
N ASN A 82 -10.04 -12.73 -20.49
CA ASN A 82 -9.36 -14.02 -20.50
C ASN A 82 -7.84 -13.86 -20.36
N ASP A 83 -7.24 -12.83 -20.98
CA ASP A 83 -5.80 -12.53 -20.82
C ASP A 83 -5.49 -12.22 -19.35
N ALA A 84 -6.36 -11.42 -18.69
CA ALA A 84 -6.23 -11.12 -17.29
C ALA A 84 -6.27 -12.39 -16.42
N LEU A 85 -7.27 -13.25 -16.65
CA LEU A 85 -7.42 -14.51 -15.92
C LEU A 85 -6.20 -15.43 -16.10
N LEU A 86 -5.69 -15.56 -17.32
CA LEU A 86 -4.50 -16.37 -17.61
C LEU A 86 -3.26 -15.77 -16.93
N ARG A 87 -3.11 -14.44 -16.94
CA ARG A 87 -2.02 -13.75 -16.26
C ARG A 87 -2.02 -14.04 -14.75
N TRP A 88 -3.16 -13.87 -14.10
CA TRP A 88 -3.28 -14.13 -12.66
C TRP A 88 -3.08 -15.60 -12.31
N LYS A 89 -3.52 -16.53 -13.15
CA LYS A 89 -3.24 -17.97 -12.96
C LYS A 89 -1.76 -18.28 -13.02
N ARG A 90 -1.01 -17.67 -13.94
CA ARG A 90 0.46 -17.86 -14.03
C ARG A 90 1.15 -17.29 -12.80
N LEU A 91 0.82 -16.05 -12.39
CA LEU A 91 1.35 -15.46 -11.17
C LEU A 91 1.06 -16.33 -9.94
N TRP A 92 -0.18 -16.82 -9.83
CA TRP A 92 -0.56 -17.72 -8.73
C TRP A 92 0.27 -19.02 -8.72
N THR A 93 0.55 -19.58 -9.88
CA THR A 93 1.32 -20.82 -10.00
C THR A 93 2.79 -20.66 -9.59
N LEU A 94 3.34 -19.44 -9.66
CA LEU A 94 4.70 -19.16 -9.18
C LEU A 94 4.82 -19.29 -7.66
N GLY A 95 3.76 -19.08 -6.90
CA GLY A 95 3.77 -19.09 -5.44
C GLY A 95 4.46 -17.88 -4.78
N HIS A 96 5.00 -16.97 -5.57
CA HIS A 96 5.60 -15.70 -5.15
C HIS A 96 5.42 -14.65 -6.24
N LEU A 97 5.57 -13.39 -5.90
CA LEU A 97 5.55 -12.31 -6.88
C LEU A 97 6.92 -12.22 -7.58
N PRO A 98 6.97 -12.14 -8.92
CA PRO A 98 8.24 -12.08 -9.64
C PRO A 98 8.93 -10.73 -9.42
N GLU A 99 10.17 -10.79 -8.95
CA GLU A 99 10.97 -9.62 -8.53
C GLU A 99 11.18 -8.63 -9.69
N LYS A 100 11.70 -9.13 -10.83
CA LYS A 100 12.14 -8.27 -11.94
C LYS A 100 11.08 -7.29 -12.43
N PRO A 101 9.84 -7.71 -12.83
CA PRO A 101 8.85 -6.76 -13.34
C PRO A 101 8.36 -5.77 -12.27
N ILE A 102 8.39 -6.15 -10.99
CA ILE A 102 8.03 -5.26 -9.88
C ILE A 102 9.12 -4.22 -9.69
N CYS A 103 10.38 -4.63 -9.55
CA CYS A 103 11.50 -3.71 -9.38
C CYS A 103 11.64 -2.75 -10.56
N ASP A 104 11.57 -3.23 -11.80
CA ASP A 104 11.61 -2.39 -13.01
C ASP A 104 10.52 -1.30 -12.98
N TYR A 105 9.30 -1.65 -12.53
CA TYR A 105 8.21 -0.68 -12.41
C TYR A 105 8.44 0.33 -11.27
N LEU A 106 8.81 -0.15 -10.09
CA LEU A 106 9.02 0.70 -8.92
C LEU A 106 10.19 1.67 -9.14
N GLU A 107 11.27 1.23 -9.78
CA GLU A 107 12.41 2.09 -10.14
C GLU A 107 11.99 3.21 -11.08
N VAL A 108 11.25 2.90 -12.16
CA VAL A 108 10.75 3.91 -13.11
C VAL A 108 9.86 4.96 -12.44
N TYR A 109 9.09 4.57 -11.44
CA TYR A 109 8.14 5.46 -10.76
C TYR A 109 8.58 5.88 -9.36
N HIS A 110 9.80 5.61 -8.93
CA HIS A 110 10.32 5.89 -7.59
C HIS A 110 10.02 7.33 -7.13
N GLU A 111 10.22 8.31 -7.98
CA GLU A 111 9.96 9.72 -7.70
C GLU A 111 8.48 10.07 -7.43
N ARG A 112 7.56 9.14 -7.63
CA ARG A 112 6.12 9.33 -7.36
C ARG A 112 5.68 8.82 -6.00
N PHE A 113 6.59 8.17 -5.27
CA PHE A 113 6.27 7.54 -3.98
C PHE A 113 6.72 8.35 -2.76
N TRP A 114 7.13 9.60 -2.96
CA TRP A 114 7.44 10.50 -1.88
C TRP A 114 6.16 10.95 -1.14
N LEU A 115 6.04 10.62 0.15
CA LEU A 115 4.87 10.96 0.97
C LEU A 115 4.76 12.47 1.17
N PHE A 116 5.88 13.14 1.42
CA PHE A 116 5.98 14.58 1.70
C PHE A 116 6.66 15.36 0.57
N HIS A 117 6.30 15.06 -0.67
CA HIS A 117 6.83 15.82 -1.80
C HIS A 117 6.20 17.21 -1.86
N PRO A 118 6.98 18.29 -2.04
CA PRO A 118 6.47 19.66 -1.96
C PRO A 118 5.41 20.02 -3.00
N THR A 119 5.43 19.39 -4.17
CA THR A 119 4.50 19.69 -5.27
C THR A 119 3.68 18.49 -5.75
N ARG A 120 4.12 17.27 -5.45
CA ARG A 120 3.47 16.03 -5.93
C ARG A 120 3.53 14.94 -4.86
N PRO A 121 2.96 15.18 -3.67
CA PRO A 121 2.95 14.17 -2.62
C PRO A 121 2.11 12.97 -3.04
N PHE A 122 2.53 11.77 -2.63
CA PHE A 122 1.85 10.52 -2.99
C PHE A 122 0.39 10.54 -2.55
N TRP A 123 -0.54 10.37 -3.50
CA TRP A 123 -1.99 10.35 -3.30
C TRP A 123 -2.58 11.53 -2.53
N GLN A 124 -1.91 12.62 -2.44
CA GLN A 124 -2.38 13.85 -1.79
C GLN A 124 -2.58 14.96 -2.82
N VAL A 125 -3.49 15.86 -2.52
CA VAL A 125 -3.70 17.08 -3.31
C VAL A 125 -2.94 18.21 -2.63
N PRO A 126 -1.84 18.69 -3.19
CA PRO A 126 -1.11 19.81 -2.63
C PRO A 126 -2.01 21.06 -2.64
N SER A 127 -1.94 21.86 -1.59
CA SER A 127 -2.69 23.13 -1.48
C SER A 127 -4.23 22.97 -1.49
N ALA A 128 -4.77 21.89 -0.97
CA ALA A 128 -6.21 21.73 -0.78
C ALA A 128 -6.73 22.80 0.20
N SER A 129 -7.31 23.89 -0.31
CA SER A 129 -7.83 25.01 0.48
C SER A 129 -9.29 24.85 0.92
N THR A 130 -10.00 23.87 0.35
CA THR A 130 -11.45 23.67 0.56
C THR A 130 -11.77 22.50 1.49
N GLY A 131 -10.76 21.82 2.03
CA GLY A 131 -10.95 20.67 2.92
C GLY A 131 -11.31 21.09 4.35
N THR A 132 -12.09 20.25 5.02
CA THR A 132 -12.29 20.36 6.48
C THR A 132 -11.11 19.71 7.20
N GLN A 133 -10.54 20.39 8.16
CA GLN A 133 -9.42 19.88 8.95
C GLN A 133 -9.92 18.86 9.99
N TYR A 134 -9.40 17.65 9.93
CA TYR A 134 -9.70 16.58 10.89
C TYR A 134 -8.45 16.13 11.64
N THR A 135 -8.64 15.62 12.85
CA THR A 135 -7.58 14.95 13.60
C THR A 135 -7.36 13.53 13.07
N ALA A 136 -6.17 12.95 13.29
CA ALA A 136 -5.87 11.57 12.91
C ALA A 136 -6.87 10.57 13.53
N ALA A 137 -7.31 10.79 14.77
CA ALA A 137 -8.33 9.96 15.44
C ALA A 137 -9.66 9.91 14.67
N LYS A 138 -10.08 11.01 14.06
CA LYS A 138 -11.28 11.04 13.20
C LYS A 138 -11.08 10.29 11.89
N LEU A 139 -9.91 10.47 11.26
CA LEU A 139 -9.58 9.79 10.00
C LEU A 139 -9.49 8.27 10.18
N ASN A 140 -9.00 7.82 11.34
CA ASN A 140 -8.89 6.40 11.67
C ASN A 140 -10.22 5.76 12.12
N GLY A 141 -11.31 6.51 12.15
CA GLY A 141 -12.64 6.00 12.56
C GLY A 141 -12.80 5.81 14.07
N GLU A 142 -11.89 6.30 14.89
CA GLU A 142 -12.00 6.27 16.36
C GLU A 142 -13.09 7.19 16.89
N LEU A 143 -13.35 8.28 16.16
CA LEU A 143 -14.41 9.22 16.48
C LEU A 143 -15.44 9.24 15.34
N SER A 144 -16.70 9.06 15.69
CA SER A 144 -17.80 9.21 14.73
C SER A 144 -17.90 10.65 14.25
N GLU A 145 -18.18 10.84 12.97
CA GLU A 145 -18.54 12.14 12.40
C GLU A 145 -19.96 12.56 12.79
N SER A 146 -20.77 11.65 13.32
CA SER A 146 -22.13 11.95 13.75
C SER A 146 -22.14 12.77 15.04
N SER A 147 -23.16 13.61 15.19
CA SER A 147 -23.41 14.41 16.42
C SER A 147 -23.59 13.52 17.66
N ASN A 148 -23.91 12.25 17.50
CA ASN A 148 -24.13 11.31 18.59
C ASN A 148 -22.84 10.68 19.14
N LYS A 149 -21.66 11.01 18.58
CA LYS A 149 -20.32 10.55 19.05
C LYS A 149 -20.20 9.02 19.26
N VAL A 150 -20.97 8.23 18.51
CA VAL A 150 -20.86 6.77 18.56
C VAL A 150 -19.61 6.37 17.80
N ARG A 151 -18.71 5.64 18.44
CA ARG A 151 -17.51 5.09 17.79
C ARG A 151 -17.91 4.06 16.75
N LEU A 152 -17.39 4.16 15.54
CA LEU A 152 -17.60 3.18 14.47
C LEU A 152 -16.96 1.84 14.79
N PHE A 153 -15.84 1.85 15.52
CA PHE A 153 -15.14 0.67 15.95
C PHE A 153 -14.91 0.71 17.46
N PRO A 154 -15.24 -0.37 18.18
CA PRO A 154 -14.93 -0.45 19.59
C PRO A 154 -13.40 -0.51 19.77
N VAL A 155 -12.85 0.40 20.56
CA VAL A 155 -11.46 0.29 21.00
C VAL A 155 -11.38 -0.92 21.92
N ARG A 156 -10.53 -1.89 21.59
CA ARG A 156 -10.16 -2.94 22.55
C ARG A 156 -9.33 -2.27 23.64
N THR A 157 -9.97 -1.85 24.71
CA THR A 157 -9.25 -1.56 25.94
C THR A 157 -8.75 -2.90 26.46
N GLY A 158 -7.45 -3.17 26.29
CA GLY A 158 -6.80 -4.23 27.03
C GLY A 158 -7.08 -3.96 28.51
N LYS A 159 -7.86 -4.82 29.12
CA LYS A 159 -7.80 -4.96 30.58
C LYS A 159 -6.61 -5.87 30.84
N ASP A 160 -5.63 -5.30 31.53
CA ASP A 160 -4.56 -6.04 32.17
C ASP A 160 -5.07 -7.23 33.00
#